data_3456d3b6c70c434bea2d5456c29c4239
#
_entry.id   3456d3b6c70c434bea2d5456c29c4239
#
_cell.length_a   1.000
_cell.length_b   1.000
_cell.length_c   1.000
_cell.angle_alpha   90.00
_cell.angle_beta   90.00
_cell.angle_gamma   90.00
#
_symmetry.space_group_name_H-M   'P 1'
#
loop_
_entity.id
_entity.type
_entity.pdbx_description
1 polymer ?
#
loop_
_entity_poly.entity_id
_entity_poly.type
_entity_poly.pdbx_seq_one_letter_code
_entity_poly.pdbx_strand_id
1 'polypeptide(L)'
;HIHDRRQRQMCIRDRICVIFIEFIRGVPLITLLFTANVMLPLCLPEGVSPDNLLRALVAVTLFHSAYMAEAIRGGLQAIPKGQLEAARSMGLTYWQSTRIIVLPQALRISIPPIVNTSIGLFKDTSLVLIIGLFDILGIGRAALSDMSWTKLYYEVYVFVAIVFFIFCFAMS
;
A
#
# COMPACT_ATOMS: atom_id res chain seq x y z
N HIS A 1 12.31 -36.36 8.14
CA HIS A 1 10.93 -35.95 8.56
C HIS A 1 10.81 -34.50 9.05
N ILE A 2 11.79 -33.94 9.77
CA ILE A 2 11.75 -32.55 10.30
C ILE A 2 11.97 -31.54 9.16
N HIS A 3 12.85 -31.83 8.21
CA HIS A 3 13.16 -30.96 7.08
C HIS A 3 11.95 -30.82 6.12
N ASP A 4 11.23 -31.91 5.90
CA ASP A 4 10.05 -31.96 5.03
C ASP A 4 8.85 -31.20 5.62
N ARG A 5 8.65 -31.28 6.96
CA ARG A 5 7.63 -30.49 7.66
C ARG A 5 7.89 -28.99 7.60
N ARG A 6 9.15 -28.55 7.72
CA ARG A 6 9.51 -27.13 7.61
C ARG A 6 9.30 -26.59 6.19
N GLN A 7 9.65 -27.36 5.19
CA GLN A 7 9.41 -26.97 3.78
C GLN A 7 7.91 -26.88 3.47
N ARG A 8 7.09 -27.82 3.93
CA ARG A 8 5.62 -27.75 3.76
C ARG A 8 5.00 -26.58 4.48
N GLN A 9 5.44 -26.27 5.70
CA GLN A 9 4.94 -25.10 6.45
C GLN A 9 5.32 -23.77 5.78
N MET A 10 6.54 -23.65 5.23
CA MET A 10 6.91 -22.48 4.42
C MET A 10 6.03 -22.37 3.18
N CYS A 11 5.82 -23.44 2.43
CA CYS A 11 4.97 -23.44 1.23
C CYS A 11 3.51 -23.04 1.52
N ILE A 12 2.94 -23.52 2.63
CA ILE A 12 1.55 -23.19 3.02
C ILE A 12 1.46 -21.71 3.40
N ARG A 13 2.39 -21.22 4.21
CA ARG A 13 2.44 -19.81 4.64
C ARG A 13 2.62 -18.88 3.44
N ASP A 14 3.52 -19.22 2.52
CA ASP A 14 3.74 -18.43 1.32
C ASP A 14 2.49 -18.39 0.43
N ARG A 15 1.78 -19.51 0.27
CA ARG A 15 0.52 -19.54 -0.49
C ARG A 15 -0.57 -18.70 0.15
N ILE A 16 -0.74 -18.77 1.48
CA ILE A 16 -1.73 -17.95 2.20
C ILE A 16 -1.43 -16.47 2.04
N CYS A 17 -0.16 -16.07 2.19
CA CYS A 17 0.24 -14.68 2.00
C CYS A 17 -0.02 -14.19 0.57
N VAL A 18 0.30 -15.01 -0.44
CA VAL A 18 0.06 -14.65 -1.85
C VAL A 18 -1.44 -14.53 -2.12
N ILE A 19 -2.26 -15.48 -1.67
CA ILE A 19 -3.72 -15.43 -1.83
C ILE A 19 -4.28 -14.18 -1.16
N PHE A 20 -3.83 -13.84 0.04
CA PHE A 20 -4.25 -12.63 0.75
C PHE A 20 -3.88 -11.36 -0.02
N ILE A 21 -2.64 -11.27 -0.51
CA ILE A 21 -2.16 -10.13 -1.31
C ILE A 21 -2.99 -10.00 -2.59
N GLU A 22 -3.21 -11.09 -3.32
CA GLU A 22 -4.01 -11.09 -4.55
C GLU A 22 -5.47 -10.72 -4.29
N PHE A 23 -6.05 -11.22 -3.20
CA PHE A 23 -7.41 -10.88 -2.79
C PHE A 23 -7.56 -9.37 -2.52
N ILE A 24 -6.69 -8.80 -1.68
CA ILE A 24 -6.72 -7.36 -1.35
C ILE A 24 -6.51 -6.50 -2.60
N ARG A 25 -5.59 -6.88 -3.50
CA ARG A 25 -5.35 -6.17 -4.76
C ARG A 25 -6.47 -6.31 -5.78
N GLY A 26 -7.27 -7.36 -5.69
CA GLY A 26 -8.44 -7.57 -6.54
C GLY A 26 -9.66 -6.74 -6.13
N VAL A 27 -9.65 -6.14 -4.94
CA VAL A 27 -10.76 -5.31 -4.42
C VAL A 27 -10.40 -3.83 -4.58
N PRO A 28 -11.31 -2.97 -5.11
CA PRO A 28 -11.07 -1.52 -5.15
C PRO A 28 -10.93 -0.93 -3.74
N LEU A 29 -10.00 0.02 -3.56
CA LEU A 29 -9.80 0.68 -2.26
C LEU A 29 -11.09 1.30 -1.71
N ILE A 30 -11.90 1.91 -2.58
CA ILE A 30 -13.18 2.50 -2.18
C ILE A 30 -14.12 1.48 -1.52
N THR A 31 -14.20 0.28 -2.07
CA THR A 31 -15.01 -0.81 -1.52
C THR A 31 -14.49 -1.24 -0.16
N LEU A 32 -13.16 -1.33 -0.02
CA LEU A 32 -12.52 -1.68 1.25
C LEU A 32 -12.78 -0.61 2.32
N LEU A 33 -12.72 0.67 1.96
CA LEU A 33 -13.06 1.79 2.85
C LEU A 33 -14.51 1.73 3.34
N PHE A 34 -15.46 1.50 2.44
CA PHE A 34 -16.87 1.31 2.83
C PHE A 34 -17.06 0.09 3.73
N THR A 35 -16.45 -1.03 3.37
CA THR A 35 -16.53 -2.26 4.18
C THR A 35 -15.94 -2.02 5.58
N ALA A 36 -14.80 -1.39 5.70
CA ALA A 36 -14.20 -1.08 6.99
C ALA A 36 -15.06 -0.09 7.80
N ASN A 37 -15.66 0.91 7.14
CA ASN A 37 -16.49 1.88 7.83
C ASN A 37 -17.82 1.31 8.35
N VAL A 38 -18.46 0.44 7.59
CA VAL A 38 -19.78 -0.12 7.90
C VAL A 38 -19.67 -1.44 8.66
N MET A 39 -18.85 -2.39 8.20
CA MET A 39 -18.81 -3.74 8.76
C MET A 39 -17.93 -3.89 9.98
N LEU A 40 -16.86 -3.10 10.11
CA LEU A 40 -15.98 -3.24 11.28
C LEU A 40 -16.73 -2.97 12.61
N PRO A 41 -17.58 -1.93 12.72
CA PRO A 41 -18.38 -1.74 13.93
C PRO A 41 -19.36 -2.86 14.21
N LEU A 42 -19.92 -3.48 13.16
CA LEU A 42 -20.89 -4.60 13.31
C LEU A 42 -20.22 -5.89 13.78
N CYS A 43 -18.93 -6.07 13.51
CA CYS A 43 -18.16 -7.24 13.94
C CYS A 43 -17.60 -7.09 15.35
N LEU A 44 -17.66 -5.90 15.95
CA LEU A 44 -17.16 -5.63 17.29
C LEU A 44 -18.24 -5.78 18.34
N PRO A 45 -17.89 -6.12 19.60
CA PRO A 45 -18.82 -6.18 20.71
C PRO A 45 -19.55 -4.85 20.94
N GLU A 46 -20.78 -4.91 21.44
CA GLU A 46 -21.55 -3.71 21.79
C GLU A 46 -20.76 -2.79 22.74
N GLY A 47 -20.70 -1.51 22.39
CA GLY A 47 -19.96 -0.49 23.14
C GLY A 47 -18.55 -0.18 22.65
N VAL A 48 -18.00 -0.94 21.69
CA VAL A 48 -16.69 -0.67 21.08
C VAL A 48 -16.90 -0.17 19.66
N SER A 49 -16.93 1.14 19.46
CA SER A 49 -16.96 1.74 18.12
C SER A 49 -15.64 2.48 17.87
N PRO A 50 -14.70 1.90 17.10
CA PRO A 50 -13.48 2.61 16.74
C PRO A 50 -13.83 3.88 15.96
N ASP A 51 -13.03 4.93 16.16
CA ASP A 51 -13.18 6.17 15.43
C ASP A 51 -13.09 5.96 13.91
N ASN A 52 -13.82 6.79 13.16
CA ASN A 52 -13.88 6.72 11.69
C ASN A 52 -12.49 6.82 11.05
N LEU A 53 -11.62 7.66 11.63
CA LEU A 53 -10.23 7.80 11.20
C LEU A 53 -9.45 6.49 11.36
N LEU A 54 -9.62 5.79 12.49
CA LEU A 54 -8.92 4.52 12.75
C LEU A 54 -9.36 3.44 11.75
N ARG A 55 -10.65 3.37 11.42
CA ARG A 55 -11.18 2.44 10.41
C ARG A 55 -10.58 2.71 9.03
N ALA A 56 -10.52 3.99 8.64
CA ALA A 56 -9.88 4.39 7.39
C ALA A 56 -8.40 4.01 7.36
N LEU A 57 -7.66 4.29 8.45
CA LEU A 57 -6.23 3.95 8.56
C LEU A 57 -5.99 2.44 8.41
N VAL A 58 -6.80 1.62 9.05
CA VAL A 58 -6.68 0.15 8.93
C VAL A 58 -6.90 -0.30 7.49
N ALA A 59 -7.97 0.18 6.82
CA ALA A 59 -8.29 -0.18 5.44
C ALA A 59 -7.18 0.25 4.46
N VAL A 60 -6.74 1.50 4.55
CA VAL A 60 -5.69 2.06 3.69
C VAL A 60 -4.36 1.35 3.93
N THR A 61 -4.01 1.07 5.19
CA THR A 61 -2.77 0.36 5.53
C THR A 61 -2.77 -1.06 4.98
N LEU A 62 -3.86 -1.82 5.15
CA LEU A 62 -3.99 -3.17 4.60
C LEU A 62 -3.88 -3.17 3.08
N PHE A 63 -4.57 -2.26 2.42
CA PHE A 63 -4.53 -2.14 0.96
C PHE A 63 -3.12 -1.86 0.45
N HIS A 64 -2.48 -0.82 0.94
CA HIS A 64 -1.15 -0.43 0.47
C HIS A 64 -0.04 -1.38 0.91
N SER A 65 -0.20 -2.08 2.06
CA SER A 65 0.74 -3.12 2.47
C SER A 65 0.78 -4.29 1.48
N ALA A 66 -0.36 -4.66 0.89
CA ALA A 66 -0.44 -5.69 -0.13
C ALA A 66 0.30 -5.28 -1.43
N TYR A 67 0.13 -4.02 -1.88
CA TYR A 67 0.86 -3.50 -3.04
C TYR A 67 2.36 -3.38 -2.77
N MET A 68 2.74 -2.92 -1.58
CA MET A 68 4.14 -2.80 -1.19
C MET A 68 4.82 -4.17 -1.10
N ALA A 69 4.14 -5.16 -0.51
CA ALA A 69 4.63 -6.53 -0.45
C ALA A 69 4.86 -7.12 -1.85
N GLU A 70 3.94 -6.85 -2.79
CA GLU A 70 4.08 -7.29 -4.18
C GLU A 70 5.24 -6.60 -4.90
N ALA A 71 5.46 -5.30 -4.69
CA ALA A 71 6.59 -4.57 -5.23
C ALA A 71 7.93 -5.17 -4.78
N ILE A 72 8.04 -5.50 -3.49
CA ILE A 72 9.23 -6.15 -2.92
C ILE A 72 9.39 -7.57 -3.46
N ARG A 73 8.30 -8.34 -3.53
CA ARG A 73 8.31 -9.70 -4.08
C ARG A 73 8.78 -9.70 -5.54
N GLY A 74 8.27 -8.77 -6.35
CA GLY A 74 8.67 -8.61 -7.74
C GLY A 74 10.16 -8.31 -7.88
N GLY A 75 10.70 -7.42 -7.05
CA GLY A 75 12.13 -7.12 -7.04
C GLY A 75 13.02 -8.30 -6.66
N LEU A 76 12.58 -9.11 -5.69
CA LEU A 76 13.30 -10.33 -5.31
C LEU A 76 13.25 -11.40 -6.40
N GLN A 77 12.12 -11.56 -7.07
CA GLN A 77 11.93 -12.56 -8.13
C GLN A 77 12.65 -12.18 -9.43
N ALA A 78 12.91 -10.90 -9.67
CA ALA A 78 13.60 -10.43 -10.86
C ALA A 78 15.10 -10.75 -10.86
N ILE A 79 15.67 -11.21 -9.74
CA ILE A 79 17.08 -11.55 -9.64
C ILE A 79 17.34 -12.89 -10.34
N PRO A 80 18.28 -12.95 -11.31
CA PRO A 80 18.62 -14.18 -11.99
C PRO A 80 19.15 -15.24 -11.02
N LYS A 81 18.68 -16.50 -11.16
CA LYS A 81 19.11 -17.62 -10.31
C LYS A 81 20.61 -17.85 -10.35
N GLY A 82 21.27 -17.57 -11.47
CA GLY A 82 22.71 -17.68 -11.62
C GLY A 82 23.52 -16.81 -10.65
N GLN A 83 22.96 -15.68 -10.17
CA GLN A 83 23.61 -14.85 -9.13
C GLN A 83 23.76 -15.61 -7.81
N LEU A 84 22.74 -16.35 -7.43
CA LEU A 84 22.77 -17.14 -6.20
C LEU A 84 23.64 -18.40 -6.35
N GLU A 85 23.63 -19.01 -7.54
CA GLU A 85 24.48 -20.16 -7.86
C GLU A 85 25.97 -19.77 -7.86
N ALA A 86 26.31 -18.66 -8.50
CA ALA A 86 27.69 -18.10 -8.49
C ALA A 86 28.16 -17.78 -7.06
N ALA A 87 27.29 -17.15 -6.24
CA ALA A 87 27.61 -16.87 -4.85
C ALA A 87 27.92 -18.13 -4.04
N ARG A 88 27.15 -19.21 -4.25
CA ARG A 88 27.37 -20.51 -3.61
C ARG A 88 28.70 -21.16 -4.07
N SER A 89 29.01 -21.06 -5.35
CA SER A 89 30.27 -21.56 -5.91
C SER A 89 31.50 -20.85 -5.33
N MET A 90 31.33 -19.58 -4.91
CA MET A 90 32.35 -18.82 -4.20
C MET A 90 32.41 -19.13 -2.68
N GLY A 91 31.63 -20.09 -2.18
CA GLY A 91 31.60 -20.47 -0.77
C GLY A 91 30.82 -19.52 0.15
N LEU A 92 30.02 -18.59 -0.39
CA LEU A 92 29.23 -17.70 0.42
C LEU A 92 28.07 -18.45 1.08
N THR A 93 27.85 -18.17 2.37
CA THR A 93 26.68 -18.66 3.09
C THR A 93 25.40 -18.00 2.57
N TYR A 94 24.25 -18.60 2.86
CA TYR A 94 22.94 -18.04 2.47
C TYR A 94 22.77 -16.56 2.89
N TRP A 95 23.12 -16.23 4.12
CA TRP A 95 23.01 -14.87 4.66
C TRP A 95 23.98 -13.88 4.00
N GLN A 96 25.19 -14.31 3.71
CA GLN A 96 26.17 -13.50 2.99
C GLN A 96 25.71 -13.25 1.55
N SER A 97 25.29 -14.30 0.84
CA SER A 97 24.74 -14.18 -0.52
C SER A 97 23.54 -13.23 -0.57
N THR A 98 22.63 -13.37 0.41
CA THR A 98 21.44 -12.53 0.48
C THR A 98 21.81 -11.07 0.74
N ARG A 99 22.66 -10.79 1.73
CA ARG A 99 22.96 -9.41 2.14
C ARG A 99 23.85 -8.68 1.15
N ILE A 100 24.83 -9.36 0.53
CA ILE A 100 25.87 -8.73 -0.31
C ILE A 100 25.42 -8.69 -1.77
N ILE A 101 24.69 -9.70 -2.27
CA ILE A 101 24.37 -9.85 -3.68
C ILE A 101 22.90 -9.61 -3.96
N VAL A 102 22.00 -10.37 -3.29
CA VAL A 102 20.57 -10.38 -3.61
C VAL A 102 19.91 -9.07 -3.17
N LEU A 103 20.09 -8.67 -1.92
CA LEU A 103 19.36 -7.54 -1.32
C LEU A 103 19.65 -6.20 -2.02
N PRO A 104 20.91 -5.82 -2.34
CA PRO A 104 21.18 -4.56 -3.04
C PRO A 104 20.56 -4.51 -4.43
N GLN A 105 20.56 -5.62 -5.15
CA GLN A 105 19.96 -5.72 -6.49
C GLN A 105 18.42 -5.68 -6.39
N ALA A 106 17.84 -6.45 -5.46
CA ALA A 106 16.41 -6.47 -5.23
C ALA A 106 15.86 -5.08 -4.87
N LEU A 107 16.56 -4.36 -3.98
CA LEU A 107 16.17 -3.00 -3.59
C LEU A 107 16.16 -2.05 -4.80
N ARG A 108 17.18 -2.08 -5.64
CA ARG A 108 17.22 -1.24 -6.85
C ARG A 108 16.04 -1.49 -7.78
N ILE A 109 15.61 -2.74 -7.92
CA ILE A 109 14.47 -3.12 -8.77
C ILE A 109 13.15 -2.75 -8.09
N SER A 110 13.07 -2.85 -6.75
CA SER A 110 11.85 -2.58 -5.99
C SER A 110 11.61 -1.08 -5.75
N ILE A 111 12.63 -0.23 -5.74
CA ILE A 111 12.48 1.21 -5.43
C ILE A 111 11.48 1.90 -6.35
N PRO A 112 11.54 1.79 -7.70
CA PRO A 112 10.57 2.47 -8.56
C PRO A 112 9.11 2.06 -8.30
N PRO A 113 8.75 0.76 -8.20
CA PRO A 113 7.40 0.36 -7.83
C PRO A 113 6.97 0.83 -6.42
N ILE A 114 7.90 0.86 -5.45
CA ILE A 114 7.64 1.37 -4.10
C ILE A 114 7.30 2.85 -4.14
N VAL A 115 8.08 3.66 -4.86
CA VAL A 115 7.81 5.10 -5.06
C VAL A 115 6.45 5.30 -5.71
N ASN A 116 6.13 4.56 -6.77
CA ASN A 116 4.83 4.63 -7.44
C ASN A 116 3.68 4.29 -6.48
N THR A 117 3.84 3.25 -5.65
CA THR A 117 2.84 2.89 -4.64
C THR A 117 2.69 3.98 -3.59
N SER A 118 3.78 4.62 -3.16
CA SER A 118 3.74 5.73 -2.21
C SER A 118 3.05 6.98 -2.76
N ILE A 119 3.29 7.29 -4.04
CA ILE A 119 2.59 8.38 -4.74
C ILE A 119 1.09 8.03 -4.89
N GLY A 120 0.76 6.77 -5.19
CA GLY A 120 -0.61 6.27 -5.20
C GLY A 120 -1.28 6.45 -3.85
N LEU A 121 -0.65 6.02 -2.75
CA LEU A 121 -1.13 6.20 -1.38
C LEU A 121 -1.48 7.67 -1.08
N PHE A 122 -0.62 8.59 -1.45
CA PHE A 122 -0.87 10.02 -1.26
C PHE A 122 -2.10 10.52 -2.02
N LYS A 123 -2.30 10.05 -3.26
CA LYS A 123 -3.50 10.39 -4.05
C LYS A 123 -4.77 9.76 -3.48
N ASP A 124 -4.66 8.54 -3.00
CA ASP A 124 -5.77 7.76 -2.44
C ASP A 124 -6.29 8.32 -1.10
N THR A 125 -5.52 9.21 -0.43
CA THR A 125 -6.03 9.95 0.73
C THR A 125 -7.28 10.77 0.41
N SER A 126 -7.47 11.21 -0.83
CA SER A 126 -8.67 11.94 -1.25
C SER A 126 -9.95 11.09 -1.26
N LEU A 127 -9.82 9.76 -1.30
CA LEU A 127 -10.96 8.83 -1.24
C LEU A 127 -11.62 8.77 0.15
N VAL A 128 -10.92 9.19 1.21
CA VAL A 128 -11.50 9.20 2.57
C VAL A 128 -12.65 10.21 2.72
N LEU A 129 -12.77 11.15 1.79
CA LEU A 129 -13.92 12.05 1.70
C LEU A 129 -15.26 11.29 1.65
N ILE A 130 -15.28 10.12 0.99
CA ILE A 130 -16.49 9.31 0.80
C ILE A 130 -17.03 8.78 2.13
N ILE A 131 -16.15 8.56 3.11
CA ILE A 131 -16.52 8.10 4.46
C ILE A 131 -16.64 9.27 5.46
N GLY A 132 -16.69 10.50 4.96
CA GLY A 132 -16.90 11.71 5.78
C GLY A 132 -15.65 12.26 6.45
N LEU A 133 -14.46 11.85 6.05
CA LEU A 133 -13.21 12.45 6.49
C LEU A 133 -12.77 13.53 5.49
N PHE A 134 -12.33 14.67 5.98
CA PHE A 134 -11.88 15.77 5.14
C PHE A 134 -10.37 15.75 4.96
N ASP A 135 -9.95 15.60 3.72
CA ASP A 135 -8.61 15.88 3.23
C ASP A 135 -8.57 17.29 2.57
N ILE A 136 -7.51 17.62 1.87
CA ILE A 136 -7.37 18.90 1.15
C ILE A 136 -8.50 19.10 0.14
N LEU A 137 -8.87 18.04 -0.60
CA LEU A 137 -9.98 18.09 -1.56
C LEU A 137 -11.31 18.29 -0.83
N GLY A 138 -11.52 17.58 0.27
CA GLY A 138 -12.72 17.67 1.09
C GLY A 138 -12.92 19.06 1.69
N ILE A 139 -11.84 19.66 2.21
CA ILE A 139 -11.86 21.05 2.72
C ILE A 139 -12.16 22.03 1.59
N GLY A 140 -11.53 21.86 0.41
CA GLY A 140 -11.81 22.70 -0.75
C GLY A 140 -13.29 22.62 -1.18
N ARG A 141 -13.89 21.43 -1.19
CA ARG A 141 -15.31 21.25 -1.49
C ARG A 141 -16.22 21.85 -0.42
N ALA A 142 -15.86 21.73 0.86
CA ALA A 142 -16.60 22.33 1.95
C ALA A 142 -16.59 23.87 1.87
N ALA A 143 -15.46 24.46 1.52
CA ALA A 143 -15.34 25.91 1.30
C ALA A 143 -16.29 26.40 0.19
N LEU A 144 -16.48 25.63 -0.89
CA LEU A 144 -17.41 25.96 -1.99
C LEU A 144 -18.88 25.92 -1.58
N SER A 145 -19.20 25.36 -0.42
CA SER A 145 -20.57 25.40 0.13
C SER A 145 -20.93 26.75 0.77
N ASP A 146 -19.94 27.61 1.04
CA ASP A 146 -20.16 28.98 1.50
C ASP A 146 -20.52 29.89 0.32
N MET A 147 -21.55 30.73 0.51
CA MET A 147 -22.04 31.65 -0.55
C MET A 147 -20.98 32.58 -1.09
N SER A 148 -19.99 32.97 -0.29
CA SER A 148 -18.90 33.85 -0.68
C SER A 148 -17.93 33.21 -1.68
N TRP A 149 -17.82 31.86 -1.68
CA TRP A 149 -16.88 31.08 -2.47
C TRP A 149 -17.52 30.34 -3.66
N THR A 150 -18.85 30.38 -3.78
CA THR A 150 -19.60 29.60 -4.77
C THR A 150 -19.19 29.90 -6.23
N LYS A 151 -18.62 31.07 -6.53
CA LYS A 151 -18.16 31.43 -7.87
C LYS A 151 -16.72 31.03 -8.18
N LEU A 152 -15.98 30.51 -7.18
CA LEU A 152 -14.54 30.23 -7.25
C LEU A 152 -14.24 28.72 -7.44
N TYR A 153 -15.12 27.99 -8.13
CA TYR A 153 -14.94 26.56 -8.37
C TYR A 153 -13.62 26.24 -9.05
N TYR A 154 -13.29 26.96 -10.11
CA TYR A 154 -12.09 26.68 -10.89
C TYR A 154 -10.83 26.93 -10.08
N GLU A 155 -10.80 28.02 -9.33
CA GLU A 155 -9.66 28.40 -8.49
C GLU A 155 -9.37 27.37 -7.40
N VAL A 156 -10.41 26.90 -6.72
CA VAL A 156 -10.29 25.91 -5.64
C VAL A 156 -9.77 24.58 -6.20
N TYR A 157 -10.36 24.08 -7.29
CA TYR A 157 -9.90 22.82 -7.88
C TYR A 157 -8.51 22.92 -8.50
N VAL A 158 -8.19 24.04 -9.14
CA VAL A 158 -6.83 24.29 -9.67
C VAL A 158 -5.82 24.36 -8.54
N PHE A 159 -6.14 25.04 -7.43
CA PHE A 159 -5.27 25.08 -6.26
C PHE A 159 -5.01 23.68 -5.69
N VAL A 160 -6.06 22.89 -5.48
CA VAL A 160 -5.95 21.50 -5.00
C VAL A 160 -5.10 20.66 -5.97
N ALA A 161 -5.33 20.78 -7.27
CA ALA A 161 -4.56 20.07 -8.29
C ALA A 161 -3.07 20.44 -8.26
N ILE A 162 -2.74 21.72 -8.09
CA ILE A 162 -1.36 22.22 -7.98
C ILE A 162 -0.70 21.63 -6.72
N VAL A 163 -1.39 21.63 -5.59
CA VAL A 163 -0.86 21.05 -4.34
C VAL A 163 -0.55 19.57 -4.53
N PHE A 164 -1.50 18.78 -5.06
CA PHE A 164 -1.25 17.35 -5.33
C PHE A 164 -0.10 17.16 -6.33
N PHE A 165 -0.03 17.98 -7.38
CA PHE A 165 1.04 17.92 -8.38
C PHE A 165 2.41 18.16 -7.74
N ILE A 166 2.57 19.23 -6.95
CA ILE A 166 3.85 19.57 -6.29
C ILE A 166 4.32 18.42 -5.41
N PHE A 167 3.43 17.88 -4.55
CA PHE A 167 3.81 16.78 -3.66
C PHE A 167 4.13 15.49 -4.43
N CYS A 168 3.33 15.13 -5.42
CA CYS A 168 3.59 13.95 -6.25
C CYS A 168 4.88 14.07 -7.05
N PHE A 169 5.16 15.26 -7.59
CA PHE A 169 6.39 15.55 -8.34
C PHE A 169 7.62 15.50 -7.42
N ALA A 170 7.52 16.04 -6.20
CA ALA A 170 8.60 15.99 -5.23
C ALA A 170 8.93 14.57 -4.75
N MET A 171 7.96 13.66 -4.79
CA MET A 171 8.16 12.24 -4.44
C MET A 171 8.62 11.38 -5.61
N SER A 172 8.53 11.85 -6.84
CA SER A 172 8.89 11.13 -8.06
C SER A 172 10.39 11.26 -8.37
#